data_3356fe4fa07032a56c81ac78d2b0f0fe
#
_entry.id   3356fe4fa07032a56c81ac78d2b0f0fe
#
_cell.length_a   1.000
_cell.length_b   1.000
_cell.length_c   1.000
_cell.angle_alpha   90.00
_cell.angle_beta   90.00
_cell.angle_gamma   90.00
#
_symmetry.space_group_name_H-M   'P 1'
#
loop_
_entity.id
_entity.type
_entity.pdbx_description
1 polymer ?
#
loop_
_entity_poly.entity_id
_entity_poly.type
_entity_poly.pdbx_seq_one_letter_code
_entity_poly.pdbx_strand_id
1 'polypeptide(L)'
;FNVTKKIEVVYRLRKKAVTDPEAVYIAFPFEVESGKIHLDVPGGSIEAGVDQIPGSSNDWYTVQNFATARNGESQVVMGSQEIPLMQFGAINTGRYKAGAVPQSTNMYSWPMNNYWVTNFNADQMGEMQWSYFINSSKDNSIEYATKFAWENRIPFLTRVLPAGDKKVEPLQS
;
A
#
# COMPACT_ATOMS: atom_id res chain seq x y z
N PHE A 1 0.52 -23.21 -15.71
CA PHE A 1 0.30 -21.82 -15.26
C PHE A 1 0.13 -21.85 -13.74
N ASN A 2 1.01 -21.16 -13.00
CA ASN A 2 0.80 -20.93 -11.58
C ASN A 2 -0.25 -19.82 -11.44
N VAL A 3 -1.39 -20.16 -10.86
CA VAL A 3 -2.42 -19.17 -10.54
C VAL A 3 -2.01 -18.51 -9.21
N THR A 4 -1.57 -17.28 -9.28
CA THR A 4 -1.29 -16.51 -8.06
C THR A 4 -2.62 -16.19 -7.38
N LYS A 5 -2.77 -16.59 -6.11
CA LYS A 5 -3.92 -16.21 -5.29
C LYS A 5 -3.89 -14.69 -5.12
N LYS A 6 -4.87 -13.99 -5.69
CA LYS A 6 -4.97 -12.53 -5.63
C LYS A 6 -6.43 -12.10 -5.57
N ILE A 7 -6.70 -11.13 -4.73
CA ILE A 7 -7.93 -10.33 -4.77
C ILE A 7 -7.55 -8.97 -5.33
N GLU A 8 -8.25 -8.53 -6.35
CA GLU A 8 -8.15 -7.19 -6.89
C GLU A 8 -9.45 -6.45 -6.60
N VAL A 9 -9.32 -5.24 -6.02
CA VAL A 9 -10.45 -4.39 -5.66
C VAL A 9 -10.29 -3.07 -6.39
N VAL A 10 -11.25 -2.74 -7.24
CA VAL A 10 -11.25 -1.49 -8.00
C VAL A 10 -12.32 -0.57 -7.45
N TYR A 11 -11.90 0.62 -7.01
CA TYR A 11 -12.80 1.68 -6.58
C TYR A 11 -13.00 2.69 -7.71
N ARG A 12 -14.25 3.10 -7.88
CA ARG A 12 -14.63 4.23 -8.74
C ARG A 12 -15.40 5.22 -7.94
N LEU A 13 -14.98 6.47 -7.98
CA LEU A 13 -15.60 7.56 -7.25
C LEU A 13 -15.94 8.67 -8.22
N ARG A 14 -17.16 9.19 -8.13
CA ARG A 14 -17.56 10.45 -8.75
C ARG A 14 -17.78 11.48 -7.65
N LYS A 15 -16.81 12.35 -7.46
CA LYS A 15 -16.80 13.34 -6.39
C LYS A 15 -17.32 14.69 -6.87
N LYS A 16 -18.14 15.33 -6.04
CA LYS A 16 -18.52 16.74 -6.22
C LYS A 16 -17.42 17.63 -5.62
N ALA A 17 -17.37 18.88 -6.07
CA ALA A 17 -16.54 19.90 -5.43
C ALA A 17 -17.02 20.15 -4.00
N VAL A 18 -16.12 20.07 -3.04
CA VAL A 18 -16.34 20.36 -1.62
C VAL A 18 -15.09 21.04 -1.10
N THR A 19 -15.25 22.25 -0.56
CA THR A 19 -14.16 23.05 0.01
C THR A 19 -14.07 22.92 1.53
N ASP A 20 -15.10 22.38 2.17
CA ASP A 20 -15.03 22.04 3.60
C ASP A 20 -13.99 20.92 3.84
N PRO A 21 -13.27 20.95 4.97
CA PRO A 21 -12.28 19.95 5.28
C PRO A 21 -12.85 18.53 5.29
N GLU A 22 -12.38 17.70 4.39
CA GLU A 22 -12.80 16.29 4.26
C GLU A 22 -11.64 15.37 3.88
N ALA A 23 -11.83 14.08 4.10
CA ALA A 23 -10.94 13.03 3.61
C ALA A 23 -11.71 11.80 3.19
N VAL A 24 -11.14 11.06 2.24
CA VAL A 24 -11.64 9.75 1.85
C VAL A 24 -10.64 8.70 2.34
N TYR A 25 -11.14 7.76 3.11
CA TYR A 25 -10.39 6.58 3.55
C TYR A 25 -11.04 5.32 3.02
N ILE A 26 -10.23 4.36 2.65
CA ILE A 26 -10.67 3.00 2.35
C ILE A 26 -10.08 2.09 3.41
N ALA A 27 -10.97 1.47 4.19
CA ALA A 27 -10.59 0.61 5.29
C ALA A 27 -10.38 -0.84 4.84
N PHE A 28 -9.29 -1.42 5.29
CA PHE A 28 -8.96 -2.84 5.17
C PHE A 28 -8.77 -3.39 6.59
N PRO A 29 -9.85 -3.89 7.21
CA PRO A 29 -9.83 -4.32 8.60
C PRO A 29 -9.24 -5.73 8.73
N PHE A 30 -7.96 -5.87 8.42
CA PHE A 30 -7.28 -7.15 8.61
C PHE A 30 -7.01 -7.37 10.08
N GLU A 31 -7.35 -8.56 10.57
CA GLU A 31 -7.02 -9.00 11.91
C GLU A 31 -6.02 -10.16 11.81
N VAL A 32 -4.78 -9.87 12.22
CA VAL A 32 -3.72 -10.86 12.33
C VAL A 32 -3.31 -10.91 13.80
N GLU A 33 -3.56 -12.05 14.44
CA GLU A 33 -3.30 -12.22 15.86
C GLU A 33 -1.83 -11.95 16.20
N SER A 34 -1.60 -11.05 17.17
CA SER A 34 -0.26 -10.57 17.52
C SER A 34 0.54 -10.01 16.34
N GLY A 35 -0.17 -9.60 15.27
CA GLY A 35 0.45 -9.14 14.04
C GLY A 35 1.07 -7.75 14.16
N LYS A 36 2.08 -7.52 13.31
CA LYS A 36 2.78 -6.25 13.13
C LYS A 36 2.57 -5.75 11.71
N ILE A 37 2.56 -4.44 11.56
CA ILE A 37 2.52 -3.82 10.23
C ILE A 37 3.94 -3.55 9.76
N HIS A 38 4.28 -4.08 8.60
CA HIS A 38 5.49 -3.69 7.87
C HIS A 38 5.11 -3.05 6.54
N LEU A 39 5.91 -2.09 6.11
CA LEU A 39 5.69 -1.41 4.84
C LEU A 39 7.00 -1.26 4.08
N ASP A 40 6.87 -1.22 2.77
CA ASP A 40 7.97 -0.98 1.86
C ASP A 40 8.26 0.53 1.76
N VAL A 41 9.52 0.87 1.91
CA VAL A 41 10.04 2.24 1.80
C VAL A 41 11.27 2.24 0.88
N PRO A 42 11.74 3.39 0.37
CA PRO A 42 12.96 3.44 -0.41
C PRO A 42 14.14 2.82 0.34
N GLY A 43 14.70 1.74 -0.22
CA GLY A 43 15.86 1.04 0.33
C GLY A 43 15.55 -0.12 1.27
N GLY A 44 14.29 -0.45 1.56
CA GLY A 44 13.96 -1.60 2.40
C GLY A 44 12.54 -1.62 2.92
N SER A 45 12.32 -2.32 4.02
CA SER A 45 11.04 -2.35 4.73
C SER A 45 11.23 -1.99 6.19
N ILE A 46 10.21 -1.39 6.78
CA ILE A 46 10.19 -0.96 8.18
C ILE A 46 8.96 -1.50 8.90
N GLU A 47 9.05 -1.72 10.21
CA GLU A 47 7.91 -1.91 11.10
C GLU A 47 7.32 -0.54 11.47
N ALA A 48 6.03 -0.37 11.22
CA ALA A 48 5.34 0.90 11.44
C ALA A 48 5.34 1.30 12.93
N GLY A 49 5.81 2.52 13.20
CA GLY A 49 5.90 3.07 14.55
C GLY A 49 7.09 2.58 15.37
N VAL A 50 7.97 1.73 14.80
CA VAL A 50 9.13 1.15 15.50
C VAL A 50 10.44 1.59 14.85
N ASP A 51 10.61 1.33 13.54
CA ASP A 51 11.89 1.52 12.86
C ASP A 51 12.13 2.96 12.35
N GLN A 52 11.23 3.87 12.65
CA GLN A 52 11.38 5.26 12.24
C GLN A 52 12.30 6.04 13.17
N ILE A 53 12.90 7.10 12.63
CA ILE A 53 13.73 8.02 13.43
C ILE A 53 12.90 8.59 14.58
N PRO A 54 13.37 8.50 15.83
CA PRO A 54 12.66 9.05 16.98
C PRO A 54 12.29 10.52 16.77
N GLY A 55 11.02 10.86 17.03
CA GLY A 55 10.49 12.22 16.84
C GLY A 55 10.03 12.54 15.42
N SER A 56 10.18 11.61 14.45
CA SER A 56 9.57 11.77 13.14
C SER A 56 8.07 11.53 13.21
N SER A 57 7.31 12.05 12.21
CA SER A 57 5.89 11.77 12.08
C SER A 57 5.68 10.31 11.70
N ASN A 58 4.81 9.63 12.42
CA ASN A 58 4.34 8.27 12.15
C ASN A 58 2.81 8.16 12.24
N ASP A 59 2.12 9.27 12.01
CA ASP A 59 0.65 9.35 11.94
C ASP A 59 0.11 8.81 10.62
N TRP A 60 0.88 8.98 9.56
CA TRP A 60 0.63 8.45 8.24
C TRP A 60 1.95 8.09 7.56
N TYR A 61 1.85 7.24 6.56
CA TYR A 61 3.01 6.65 5.90
C TYR A 61 2.87 6.75 4.39
N THR A 62 3.97 7.00 3.70
CA THR A 62 4.07 6.82 2.26
C THR A 62 4.60 5.43 1.99
N VAL A 63 3.75 4.56 1.47
CA VAL A 63 4.06 3.18 1.12
C VAL A 63 4.58 3.13 -0.31
N GLN A 64 5.70 2.49 -0.56
CA GLN A 64 6.27 2.41 -1.91
C GLN A 64 5.55 1.37 -2.76
N ASN A 65 5.54 0.11 -2.36
CA ASN A 65 4.95 -0.98 -3.13
C ASN A 65 3.91 -1.79 -2.35
N PHE A 66 4.15 -2.04 -1.06
CA PHE A 66 3.24 -2.82 -0.23
C PHE A 66 3.22 -2.38 1.22
N ALA A 67 2.12 -2.72 1.89
CA ALA A 67 2.04 -2.87 3.33
C ALA A 67 1.61 -4.30 3.66
N THR A 68 2.11 -4.87 4.74
CA THR A 68 1.74 -6.21 5.19
C THR A 68 1.44 -6.23 6.69
N ALA A 69 0.33 -6.89 7.05
CA ALA A 69 0.06 -7.33 8.41
C ALA A 69 0.60 -8.75 8.56
N ARG A 70 1.56 -8.96 9.44
CA ARG A 70 2.25 -10.26 9.57
C ARG A 70 2.53 -10.65 11.00
N ASN A 71 2.59 -11.95 11.25
CA ASN A 71 3.08 -12.56 12.50
C ASN A 71 4.07 -13.69 12.18
N GLY A 72 4.39 -14.54 13.16
CA GLY A 72 5.30 -15.68 12.97
C GLY A 72 4.79 -16.79 12.04
N GLU A 73 3.50 -16.79 11.66
CA GLU A 73 2.86 -17.90 10.95
C GLU A 73 2.30 -17.52 9.59
N SER A 74 1.92 -16.27 9.40
CA SER A 74 1.22 -15.81 8.19
C SER A 74 1.33 -14.32 7.97
N GLN A 75 0.90 -13.88 6.79
CA GLN A 75 0.76 -12.48 6.46
C GLN A 75 -0.41 -12.21 5.52
N VAL A 76 -0.90 -10.97 5.57
CA VAL A 76 -1.75 -10.37 4.56
C VAL A 76 -1.00 -9.23 3.93
N VAL A 77 -0.76 -9.30 2.62
CA VAL A 77 -0.06 -8.27 1.84
C VAL A 77 -1.06 -7.49 1.02
N MET A 78 -0.94 -6.19 1.02
CA MET A 78 -1.71 -5.31 0.14
C MET A 78 -0.86 -4.21 -0.46
N GLY A 79 -1.27 -3.71 -1.60
CA GLY A 79 -0.70 -2.54 -2.25
C GLY A 79 -1.68 -1.87 -3.20
N SER A 80 -1.29 -0.71 -3.69
CA SER A 80 -1.99 0.02 -4.74
C SER A 80 -0.98 0.56 -5.74
N GLN A 81 -1.37 0.70 -6.99
CA GLN A 81 -0.53 1.37 -7.99
C GLN A 81 -0.59 2.88 -7.85
N GLU A 82 -1.75 3.41 -7.45
CA GLU A 82 -2.06 4.83 -7.50
C GLU A 82 -1.95 5.53 -6.13
N ILE A 83 -2.27 4.81 -5.04
CA ILE A 83 -2.44 5.42 -3.72
C ILE A 83 -1.31 4.99 -2.77
N PRO A 84 -0.33 5.87 -2.55
CA PRO A 84 0.78 5.56 -1.65
C PRO A 84 0.50 5.91 -0.18
N LEU A 85 -0.46 6.79 0.10
CA LEU A 85 -0.65 7.31 1.45
C LEU A 85 -1.54 6.39 2.28
N MET A 86 -1.06 6.01 3.46
CA MET A 86 -1.77 5.09 4.37
C MET A 86 -1.67 5.53 5.83
N GLN A 87 -2.67 5.11 6.61
CA GLN A 87 -2.64 5.12 8.07
C GLN A 87 -2.81 3.69 8.58
N PHE A 88 -2.23 3.40 9.73
CA PHE A 88 -2.26 2.08 10.32
C PHE A 88 -2.81 2.11 11.75
N GLY A 89 -3.56 1.05 12.10
CA GLY A 89 -4.18 0.88 13.40
C GLY A 89 -5.47 1.67 13.57
N ALA A 90 -5.44 2.98 13.33
CA ALA A 90 -6.59 3.87 13.45
C ALA A 90 -6.47 5.08 12.51
N ILE A 91 -7.60 5.71 12.21
CA ILE A 91 -7.66 6.99 11.52
C ILE A 91 -7.47 8.12 12.55
N ASN A 92 -6.53 9.02 12.29
CA ASN A 92 -6.27 10.18 13.16
C ASN A 92 -6.73 11.52 12.56
N THR A 93 -7.44 11.49 11.44
CA THR A 93 -8.01 12.67 10.76
C THR A 93 -7.00 13.79 10.47
N GLY A 94 -5.74 13.44 10.14
CA GLY A 94 -4.68 14.41 9.87
C GLY A 94 -4.12 15.14 11.09
N ARG A 95 -4.48 14.72 12.31
CA ARG A 95 -3.94 15.29 13.54
C ARG A 95 -2.63 14.63 13.90
N TYR A 96 -1.60 15.44 14.13
CA TYR A 96 -0.30 14.96 14.56
C TYR A 96 -0.38 14.28 15.94
N LYS A 97 0.18 13.09 16.01
CA LYS A 97 0.30 12.31 17.25
C LYS A 97 1.72 11.77 17.36
N ALA A 98 2.54 12.41 18.16
CA ALA A 98 3.94 11.99 18.37
C ALA A 98 4.01 10.54 18.86
N GLY A 99 4.90 9.74 18.27
CA GLY A 99 5.15 8.36 18.67
C GLY A 99 3.96 7.42 18.48
N ALA A 100 3.11 7.67 17.48
CA ALA A 100 1.99 6.79 17.18
C ALA A 100 2.49 5.40 16.77
N VAL A 101 2.08 4.37 17.51
CA VAL A 101 2.35 2.96 17.20
C VAL A 101 1.01 2.29 16.90
N PRO A 102 0.86 1.60 15.76
CA PRO A 102 -0.37 0.88 15.44
C PRO A 102 -0.74 -0.13 16.53
N GLN A 103 -1.97 -0.05 17.04
CA GLN A 103 -2.47 -0.95 18.08
C GLN A 103 -3.27 -2.12 17.51
N SER A 104 -3.48 -2.14 16.21
CA SER A 104 -4.12 -3.22 15.47
C SER A 104 -3.52 -3.32 14.06
N THR A 105 -3.85 -4.39 13.35
CA THR A 105 -3.41 -4.61 11.98
C THR A 105 -4.35 -4.03 10.92
N ASN A 106 -5.27 -3.15 11.32
CA ASN A 106 -6.12 -2.41 10.40
C ASN A 106 -5.27 -1.47 9.52
N MET A 107 -5.59 -1.45 8.24
CA MET A 107 -4.95 -0.58 7.26
C MET A 107 -5.99 0.35 6.65
N TYR A 108 -5.64 1.61 6.52
CA TYR A 108 -6.48 2.64 5.92
C TYR A 108 -5.73 3.31 4.79
N SER A 109 -6.14 3.06 3.57
CA SER A 109 -5.64 3.82 2.43
C SER A 109 -6.27 5.20 2.41
N TRP A 110 -5.49 6.22 2.10
CA TRP A 110 -5.90 7.62 2.15
C TRP A 110 -5.78 8.29 0.79
N PRO A 111 -6.72 8.03 -0.14
CA PRO A 111 -6.62 8.51 -1.52
C PRO A 111 -6.76 10.02 -1.68
N MET A 112 -7.45 10.70 -0.77
CA MET A 112 -7.59 12.15 -0.89
C MET A 112 -7.96 12.82 0.42
N ASN A 113 -7.53 14.08 0.56
CA ASN A 113 -7.92 14.98 1.65
C ASN A 113 -7.73 16.45 1.23
N ASN A 114 -8.41 17.34 1.94
CA ASN A 114 -8.24 18.79 1.83
C ASN A 114 -8.19 19.44 3.22
N TYR A 115 -7.61 18.77 4.22
CA TYR A 115 -7.54 19.25 5.60
C TYR A 115 -6.66 20.48 5.79
N TRP A 116 -5.66 20.64 4.94
CA TRP A 116 -4.67 21.69 5.12
C TRP A 116 -4.89 22.83 4.15
N VAL A 117 -4.97 24.02 4.69
CA VAL A 117 -5.02 25.25 3.88
C VAL A 117 -3.58 25.58 3.47
N THR A 118 -3.20 25.18 2.28
CA THR A 118 -1.88 25.42 1.70
C THR A 118 -1.99 25.88 0.25
N ASN A 119 -0.94 25.79 -0.53
CA ASN A 119 -0.85 26.24 -1.90
C ASN A 119 -1.32 25.22 -2.96
N PHE A 120 -2.12 24.24 -2.60
CA PHE A 120 -2.77 23.34 -3.54
C PHE A 120 -4.30 23.55 -3.58
N ASN A 121 -4.96 22.90 -4.53
CA ASN A 121 -6.39 23.06 -4.72
C ASN A 121 -7.18 22.70 -3.45
N ALA A 122 -8.16 23.56 -3.10
CA ALA A 122 -9.02 23.36 -1.94
C ALA A 122 -10.03 22.20 -2.13
N ASP A 123 -10.24 21.77 -3.35
CA ASP A 123 -11.08 20.61 -3.67
C ASP A 123 -10.48 19.75 -4.76
N GLN A 124 -11.02 18.55 -4.89
CA GLN A 124 -10.73 17.62 -5.98
C GLN A 124 -12.04 16.97 -6.40
N MET A 125 -12.54 17.35 -7.56
CA MET A 125 -13.81 16.85 -8.12
C MET A 125 -13.57 16.00 -9.37
N GLY A 126 -14.59 15.26 -9.77
CA GLY A 126 -14.58 14.48 -11.01
C GLY A 126 -14.67 12.98 -10.79
N GLU A 127 -14.39 12.26 -11.86
CA GLU A 127 -14.36 10.80 -11.83
C GLU A 127 -12.93 10.33 -11.58
N MET A 128 -12.78 9.44 -10.61
CA MET A 128 -11.50 8.87 -10.20
C MET A 128 -11.63 7.38 -10.07
N GLN A 129 -10.53 6.68 -10.34
CA GLN A 129 -10.45 5.25 -10.17
C GLN A 129 -9.07 4.92 -9.60
N TRP A 130 -9.03 3.96 -8.68
CA TRP A 130 -7.80 3.35 -8.18
C TRP A 130 -8.06 1.90 -7.80
N SER A 131 -7.00 1.13 -7.70
CA SER A 131 -7.06 -0.30 -7.46
C SER A 131 -6.14 -0.72 -6.32
N TYR A 132 -6.55 -1.80 -5.67
CA TYR A 132 -5.78 -2.49 -4.65
C TYR A 132 -5.63 -3.95 -5.02
N PHE A 133 -4.49 -4.51 -4.72
CA PHE A 133 -4.24 -5.94 -4.80
C PHE A 133 -3.94 -6.48 -3.41
N ILE A 134 -4.51 -7.65 -3.10
CA ILE A 134 -4.45 -8.27 -1.77
C ILE A 134 -4.14 -9.74 -1.90
N ASN A 135 -3.29 -10.25 -1.03
CA ASN A 135 -3.01 -11.67 -0.89
C ASN A 135 -2.85 -12.04 0.59
N SER A 136 -3.12 -13.30 0.92
CA SER A 136 -2.73 -13.87 2.22
C SER A 136 -1.86 -15.09 2.00
N SER A 137 -0.82 -15.27 2.81
CA SER A 137 0.15 -16.36 2.71
C SER A 137 0.60 -16.88 4.06
N LYS A 138 0.98 -18.17 4.10
CA LYS A 138 1.74 -18.75 5.20
C LYS A 138 3.23 -18.44 5.10
N ASP A 139 3.73 -18.13 3.90
CA ASP A 139 5.05 -17.52 3.76
C ASP A 139 4.94 -16.08 4.26
N ASN A 140 5.51 -15.81 5.42
CA ASN A 140 5.48 -14.53 6.09
C ASN A 140 6.76 -13.71 5.88
N SER A 141 7.58 -14.07 4.88
CA SER A 141 8.80 -13.35 4.55
C SER A 141 8.51 -12.00 3.89
N ILE A 142 9.42 -11.05 4.05
CA ILE A 142 9.36 -9.76 3.34
C ILE A 142 9.63 -9.96 1.84
N GLU A 143 10.45 -10.94 1.49
CA GLU A 143 10.73 -11.34 0.11
C GLU A 143 9.46 -11.73 -0.63
N TYR A 144 8.60 -12.52 0.01
CA TYR A 144 7.29 -12.86 -0.56
C TYR A 144 6.43 -11.62 -0.80
N ALA A 145 6.33 -10.73 0.20
CA ALA A 145 5.56 -9.50 0.08
C ALA A 145 6.09 -8.59 -1.04
N THR A 146 7.42 -8.46 -1.12
CA THR A 146 8.10 -7.70 -2.18
C THR A 146 7.79 -8.27 -3.56
N LYS A 147 7.98 -9.56 -3.75
CA LYS A 147 7.70 -10.24 -5.01
C LYS A 147 6.25 -10.06 -5.44
N PHE A 148 5.30 -10.33 -4.53
CA PHE A 148 3.88 -10.17 -4.81
C PHE A 148 3.54 -8.73 -5.21
N ALA A 149 4.08 -7.74 -4.51
CA ALA A 149 3.84 -6.32 -4.81
C ALA A 149 4.39 -5.91 -6.17
N TRP A 150 5.63 -6.29 -6.48
CA TRP A 150 6.26 -5.97 -7.76
C TRP A 150 5.52 -6.60 -8.94
N GLU A 151 5.13 -7.87 -8.83
CA GLU A 151 4.35 -8.57 -9.86
C GLU A 151 3.01 -7.88 -10.17
N ASN A 152 2.43 -7.17 -9.19
CA ASN A 152 1.14 -6.50 -9.36
C ASN A 152 1.26 -5.01 -9.68
N ARG A 153 2.37 -4.37 -9.34
CA ARG A 153 2.58 -2.95 -9.57
C ARG A 153 3.34 -2.65 -10.86
N ILE A 154 4.28 -3.50 -11.23
CA ILE A 154 5.15 -3.28 -12.39
C ILE A 154 4.71 -4.24 -13.50
N PRO A 155 4.12 -3.74 -14.60
CA PRO A 155 3.72 -4.58 -15.71
C PRO A 155 4.95 -5.19 -16.40
N PHE A 156 4.83 -6.42 -16.87
CA PHE A 156 5.85 -7.03 -17.70
C PHE A 156 5.98 -6.25 -19.02
N LEU A 157 7.20 -5.86 -19.33
CA LEU A 157 7.53 -5.34 -20.65
C LEU A 157 7.73 -6.52 -21.59
N THR A 158 6.84 -6.69 -22.54
CA THR A 158 6.94 -7.71 -23.58
C THR A 158 7.44 -7.12 -24.88
N ARG A 159 8.41 -7.79 -25.51
CA ARG A 159 8.88 -7.45 -26.84
C ARG A 159 8.84 -8.67 -27.72
N VAL A 160 8.20 -8.56 -28.86
CA VAL A 160 8.28 -9.58 -29.91
C VAL A 160 9.61 -9.37 -30.63
N LEU A 161 10.49 -10.36 -30.56
CA LEU A 161 11.72 -10.36 -31.30
C LEU A 161 11.51 -11.10 -32.61
N PRO A 162 12.12 -10.66 -33.72
CA PRO A 162 12.11 -11.44 -34.96
C PRO A 162 12.72 -12.81 -34.69
N ALA A 163 12.26 -13.84 -35.42
CA ALA A 163 12.80 -15.19 -35.32
C ALA A 163 14.32 -15.16 -35.58
N GLY A 164 15.06 -15.72 -34.67
CA GLY A 164 16.52 -15.83 -34.73
C GLY A 164 16.99 -17.15 -34.11
N ASP A 165 18.15 -17.59 -34.53
CA ASP A 165 18.72 -18.89 -34.13
C ASP A 165 19.28 -18.90 -32.70
N LYS A 166 19.26 -17.80 -31.97
CA LYS A 166 19.76 -17.71 -30.59
C LYS A 166 18.68 -18.04 -29.59
N LYS A 167 18.87 -19.10 -28.81
CA LYS A 167 18.11 -19.36 -27.61
C LYS A 167 18.38 -18.24 -26.61
N VAL A 168 17.34 -17.53 -26.21
CA VAL A 168 17.42 -16.57 -25.10
C VAL A 168 17.36 -17.40 -23.82
N GLU A 169 18.41 -17.35 -23.00
CA GLU A 169 18.38 -17.97 -21.68
C GLU A 169 17.37 -17.19 -20.80
N PRO A 170 16.53 -17.90 -20.02
CA PRO A 170 15.64 -17.23 -19.10
C PRO A 170 16.44 -16.47 -18.05
N LEU A 171 16.03 -15.24 -17.74
CA LEU A 171 16.57 -14.48 -16.63
C LEU A 171 16.37 -15.31 -15.35
N GLN A 172 17.46 -15.65 -14.70
CA GLN A 172 17.40 -16.24 -13.35
C GLN A 172 16.96 -15.14 -12.37
N SER A 173 15.86 -15.39 -11.69
CA SER A 173 15.33 -14.52 -10.63
C SER A 173 15.96 -14.85 -9.30
#